data_5a230d04569b2bef180bea2b52a895c2
#
_entry.id   5a230d04569b2bef180bea2b52a895c2
#
_cell.length_a   1.000
_cell.length_b   1.000
_cell.length_c   1.000
_cell.angle_alpha   90.00
_cell.angle_beta   90.00
_cell.angle_gamma   90.00
#
_symmetry.space_group_name_H-M   'P 1'
#
loop_
_entity.id
_entity.type
_entity.pdbx_description
1 polymer ?
#
loop_
_entity_poly.entity_id
_entity_poly.type
_entity_poly.pdbx_seq_one_letter_code
_entity_poly.pdbx_strand_id
1 'polypeptide(L)'
;MSCWKNIDGAWYYFNNSGYMLTGWQKIGGKWYYLETNGVMLTGWRFINGNWYYLEPSGAMATGWKQIGGPWYYLGPSGAMLTGWQYIGSRWYFLDSSGAMFTGWHYINGRWYCFDGNGAMYANQHTPDGYYVDGSGVWRQ
;
A
#
# COMPACT_ATOMS: atom_id res chain seq x y z
N MET A 1 -1.51 -31.96 -11.86
CA MET A 1 -1.23 -31.31 -10.57
C MET A 1 -0.91 -29.84 -10.79
N SER A 2 -1.52 -28.95 -10.00
CA SER A 2 -1.26 -27.53 -10.16
C SER A 2 0.15 -27.20 -9.66
N CYS A 3 0.82 -26.29 -10.35
CA CYS A 3 2.20 -25.96 -9.98
C CYS A 3 2.71 -24.71 -10.65
N TRP A 4 3.73 -24.13 -10.02
CA TRP A 4 4.51 -23.03 -10.57
C TRP A 4 5.62 -23.60 -11.46
N LYS A 5 5.86 -22.93 -12.58
CA LYS A 5 6.96 -23.28 -13.49
C LYS A 5 7.74 -22.03 -13.85
N ASN A 6 9.07 -22.10 -13.75
CA ASN A 6 9.93 -21.02 -14.24
C ASN A 6 10.38 -21.39 -15.64
N ILE A 7 10.03 -20.56 -16.61
CA ILE A 7 10.35 -20.79 -18.02
C ILE A 7 11.05 -19.53 -18.53
N ASP A 8 12.32 -19.66 -18.87
CA ASP A 8 13.14 -18.56 -19.39
C ASP A 8 13.13 -17.33 -18.48
N GLY A 9 13.17 -17.57 -17.16
CA GLY A 9 13.26 -16.50 -16.18
C GLY A 9 11.93 -15.92 -15.73
N ALA A 10 10.81 -16.36 -16.29
CA ALA A 10 9.47 -15.91 -15.90
C ALA A 10 8.71 -17.04 -15.22
N TRP A 11 7.89 -16.68 -14.24
CA TRP A 11 7.09 -17.65 -13.50
C TRP A 11 5.68 -17.71 -14.05
N TYR A 12 5.17 -18.94 -14.20
CA TYR A 12 3.83 -19.25 -14.70
C TYR A 12 3.17 -20.23 -13.75
N TYR A 13 1.84 -20.21 -13.69
CA TYR A 13 1.11 -21.16 -12.86
C TYR A 13 0.13 -21.96 -13.71
N PHE A 14 0.19 -23.27 -13.57
CA PHE A 14 -0.68 -24.18 -14.30
C PHE A 14 -1.61 -24.89 -13.35
N ASN A 15 -2.89 -25.05 -13.74
CA ASN A 15 -3.86 -25.75 -12.91
C ASN A 15 -3.71 -27.27 -13.07
N ASN A 16 -4.56 -28.01 -12.37
CA ASN A 16 -4.50 -29.47 -12.38
C ASN A 16 -4.74 -30.07 -13.77
N SER A 17 -5.41 -29.35 -14.64
CA SER A 17 -5.66 -29.80 -16.02
C SER A 17 -4.55 -29.41 -16.97
N GLY A 18 -3.49 -28.76 -16.47
CA GLY A 18 -2.37 -28.35 -17.30
C GLY A 18 -2.56 -27.04 -18.04
N TYR A 19 -3.63 -26.30 -17.75
CA TYR A 19 -3.86 -25.00 -18.38
C TYR A 19 -3.17 -23.89 -17.62
N MET A 20 -2.55 -22.97 -18.37
CA MET A 20 -1.92 -21.79 -17.82
C MET A 20 -3.00 -20.80 -17.32
N LEU A 21 -2.83 -20.31 -16.09
CA LEU A 21 -3.77 -19.37 -15.52
C LEU A 21 -3.32 -17.92 -15.75
N THR A 22 -4.28 -17.01 -15.80
CA THR A 22 -4.03 -15.58 -15.97
C THR A 22 -4.91 -14.80 -15.00
N GLY A 23 -4.59 -13.50 -14.83
CA GLY A 23 -5.34 -12.62 -13.95
C GLY A 23 -5.04 -12.88 -12.48
N TRP A 24 -5.95 -12.42 -11.62
CA TRP A 24 -5.80 -12.63 -10.19
C TRP A 24 -6.07 -14.08 -9.83
N GLN A 25 -5.12 -14.67 -9.11
CA GLN A 25 -5.26 -16.06 -8.66
C GLN A 25 -4.84 -16.17 -7.20
N LYS A 26 -5.67 -16.82 -6.38
CA LYS A 26 -5.33 -17.07 -4.98
C LYS A 26 -4.71 -18.46 -4.89
N ILE A 27 -3.44 -18.50 -4.57
CA ILE A 27 -2.66 -19.74 -4.57
C ILE A 27 -1.97 -19.87 -3.21
N GLY A 28 -2.25 -20.95 -2.49
CA GLY A 28 -1.63 -21.18 -1.20
C GLY A 28 -1.94 -20.08 -0.17
N GLY A 29 -3.12 -19.48 -0.27
CA GLY A 29 -3.54 -18.43 0.67
C GLY A 29 -3.08 -17.03 0.30
N LYS A 30 -2.35 -16.86 -0.79
CA LYS A 30 -1.85 -15.56 -1.23
C LYS A 30 -2.35 -15.24 -2.62
N TRP A 31 -2.51 -13.94 -2.91
CA TRP A 31 -2.96 -13.49 -4.22
C TRP A 31 -1.76 -13.16 -5.10
N TYR A 32 -1.86 -13.59 -6.37
CA TYR A 32 -0.85 -13.33 -7.41
C TYR A 32 -1.55 -12.79 -8.62
N TYR A 33 -0.84 -12.01 -9.43
CA TYR A 33 -1.39 -11.53 -10.68
C TYR A 33 -0.56 -12.04 -11.84
N LEU A 34 -1.22 -12.71 -12.77
CA LEU A 34 -0.58 -13.28 -13.95
C LEU A 34 -1.12 -12.54 -15.16
N GLU A 35 -0.23 -12.02 -16.00
CA GLU A 35 -0.62 -11.28 -17.19
C GLU A 35 -1.35 -12.19 -18.18
N THR A 36 -1.89 -11.56 -19.24
CA THR A 36 -2.59 -12.34 -20.28
C THR A 36 -1.69 -13.35 -20.94
N ASN A 37 -0.37 -13.13 -20.93
CA ASN A 37 0.59 -14.12 -21.42
C ASN A 37 1.04 -15.10 -20.34
N GLY A 38 0.46 -15.02 -19.15
CA GLY A 38 0.72 -15.93 -18.05
C GLY A 38 1.86 -15.55 -17.14
N VAL A 39 2.62 -14.50 -17.46
CA VAL A 39 3.79 -14.12 -16.66
C VAL A 39 3.36 -13.54 -15.32
N MET A 40 3.93 -14.08 -14.23
CA MET A 40 3.70 -13.56 -12.89
C MET A 40 4.33 -12.17 -12.75
N LEU A 41 3.54 -11.20 -12.26
CA LEU A 41 4.01 -9.84 -12.07
C LEU A 41 4.56 -9.63 -10.67
N THR A 42 5.49 -8.69 -10.57
CA THR A 42 6.06 -8.23 -9.29
C THR A 42 6.16 -6.71 -9.33
N GLY A 43 6.34 -6.10 -8.15
CA GLY A 43 6.50 -4.66 -8.03
C GLY A 43 5.17 -3.92 -8.10
N TRP A 44 5.26 -2.62 -8.33
CA TRP A 44 4.07 -1.78 -8.44
C TRP A 44 3.36 -2.04 -9.76
N ARG A 45 2.05 -2.27 -9.69
CA ARG A 45 1.23 -2.50 -10.89
C ARG A 45 -0.10 -1.78 -10.77
N PHE A 46 -0.51 -1.14 -11.86
CA PHE A 46 -1.80 -0.46 -11.94
C PHE A 46 -2.78 -1.40 -12.64
N ILE A 47 -3.75 -1.90 -11.89
CA ILE A 47 -4.66 -2.94 -12.37
C ILE A 47 -6.09 -2.50 -12.09
N ASN A 48 -6.91 -2.37 -13.12
CA ASN A 48 -8.33 -2.02 -12.99
C ASN A 48 -8.56 -0.77 -12.14
N GLY A 49 -7.73 0.25 -12.34
CA GLY A 49 -7.91 1.53 -11.67
C GLY A 49 -7.26 1.67 -10.31
N ASN A 50 -6.60 0.64 -9.81
CA ASN A 50 -5.95 0.67 -8.51
C ASN A 50 -4.49 0.25 -8.61
N TRP A 51 -3.66 0.81 -7.73
CA TRP A 51 -2.27 0.41 -7.62
C TRP A 51 -2.13 -0.72 -6.60
N TYR A 52 -1.36 -1.74 -6.96
CA TYR A 52 -1.04 -2.86 -6.10
C TYR A 52 0.46 -3.03 -6.03
N TYR A 53 0.93 -3.56 -4.93
CA TYR A 53 2.33 -3.93 -4.83
C TYR A 53 2.44 -5.44 -4.70
N LEU A 54 3.15 -6.03 -5.65
CA LEU A 54 3.39 -7.48 -5.65
C LEU A 54 4.83 -7.67 -5.24
N GLU A 55 5.04 -8.42 -4.18
CA GLU A 55 6.38 -8.61 -3.62
C GLU A 55 7.27 -9.37 -4.61
N PRO A 56 8.58 -9.42 -4.36
CA PRO A 56 9.47 -10.17 -5.27
C PRO A 56 9.05 -11.62 -5.45
N SER A 57 8.34 -12.19 -4.47
CA SER A 57 7.77 -13.53 -4.56
C SER A 57 6.54 -13.59 -5.46
N GLY A 58 6.02 -12.43 -5.86
CA GLY A 58 4.76 -12.30 -6.58
C GLY A 58 3.54 -12.15 -5.69
N ALA A 59 3.67 -12.37 -4.39
CA ALA A 59 2.53 -12.29 -3.47
C ALA A 59 2.08 -10.84 -3.30
N MET A 60 0.76 -10.61 -3.37
CA MET A 60 0.17 -9.29 -3.18
C MET A 60 0.39 -8.83 -1.74
N ALA A 61 0.92 -7.60 -1.58
CA ALA A 61 1.13 -7.02 -0.27
C ALA A 61 -0.16 -6.38 0.25
N THR A 62 -0.34 -6.41 1.57
CA THR A 62 -1.40 -5.69 2.26
C THR A 62 -0.81 -5.06 3.51
N GLY A 63 -1.50 -4.03 4.03
CA GLY A 63 -1.04 -3.33 5.21
C GLY A 63 0.09 -2.36 4.91
N TRP A 64 0.80 -1.98 5.96
CA TRP A 64 1.91 -1.03 5.83
C TRP A 64 3.12 -1.69 5.19
N LYS A 65 3.69 -1.02 4.18
CA LYS A 65 4.90 -1.48 3.51
C LYS A 65 5.82 -0.30 3.23
N GLN A 66 7.10 -0.46 3.54
CA GLN A 66 8.11 0.53 3.16
C GLN A 66 8.74 0.08 1.85
N ILE A 67 8.59 0.91 0.83
CA ILE A 67 9.01 0.54 -0.52
C ILE A 67 9.81 1.71 -1.10
N GLY A 68 11.09 1.51 -1.30
CA GLY A 68 11.96 2.54 -1.87
C GLY A 68 12.13 3.77 -0.98
N GLY A 69 11.95 3.60 0.34
CA GLY A 69 12.09 4.69 1.32
C GLY A 69 10.78 5.11 1.94
N PRO A 70 9.77 5.53 1.19
CA PRO A 70 8.47 5.93 1.77
C PRO A 70 7.66 4.72 2.26
N TRP A 71 6.76 4.99 3.20
CA TRP A 71 5.78 4.01 3.66
C TRP A 71 4.49 4.18 2.89
N TYR A 72 3.89 3.06 2.52
CA TYR A 72 2.61 3.00 1.81
C TYR A 72 1.65 2.12 2.59
N TYR A 73 0.36 2.34 2.41
CA TYR A 73 -0.64 1.47 3.00
C TYR A 73 -1.48 0.84 1.92
N LEU A 74 -1.47 -0.49 1.92
CA LEU A 74 -2.26 -1.28 0.98
C LEU A 74 -3.41 -1.89 1.75
N GLY A 75 -4.63 -1.62 1.31
CA GLY A 75 -5.81 -2.06 2.03
C GLY A 75 -5.95 -3.58 2.04
N PRO A 76 -6.99 -4.09 2.71
CA PRO A 76 -7.19 -5.55 2.78
C PRO A 76 -7.35 -6.21 1.41
N SER A 77 -7.83 -5.46 0.42
CA SER A 77 -7.95 -5.95 -0.95
C SER A 77 -6.65 -5.84 -1.74
N GLY A 78 -5.62 -5.24 -1.13
CA GLY A 78 -4.34 -4.98 -1.76
C GLY A 78 -4.25 -3.63 -2.46
N ALA A 79 -5.37 -2.92 -2.64
CA ALA A 79 -5.37 -1.63 -3.32
C ALA A 79 -4.68 -0.57 -2.47
N MET A 80 -3.75 0.19 -3.09
CA MET A 80 -3.05 1.28 -2.41
C MET A 80 -4.03 2.37 -2.05
N LEU A 81 -3.96 2.85 -0.80
CA LEU A 81 -4.81 3.93 -0.32
C LEU A 81 -4.08 5.27 -0.37
N THR A 82 -4.85 6.34 -0.53
CA THR A 82 -4.35 7.72 -0.53
C THR A 82 -5.27 8.57 0.31
N GLY A 83 -4.81 9.80 0.63
CA GLY A 83 -5.62 10.74 1.40
C GLY A 83 -5.65 10.40 2.87
N TRP A 84 -6.67 10.91 3.56
CA TRP A 84 -6.84 10.67 4.98
C TRP A 84 -7.28 9.24 5.24
N GLN A 85 -6.57 8.55 6.14
CA GLN A 85 -6.92 7.18 6.52
C GLN A 85 -6.85 7.01 8.02
N TYR A 86 -7.87 6.39 8.59
CA TYR A 86 -7.92 6.07 10.02
C TYR A 86 -7.56 4.59 10.18
N ILE A 87 -6.37 4.35 10.68
CA ILE A 87 -5.81 2.99 10.72
C ILE A 87 -5.29 2.72 12.12
N GLY A 88 -5.77 1.65 12.74
CA GLY A 88 -5.30 1.25 14.07
C GLY A 88 -5.51 2.34 15.11
N SER A 89 -6.63 3.06 15.03
CA SER A 89 -7.02 4.12 15.97
C SER A 89 -6.18 5.39 15.83
N ARG A 90 -5.49 5.56 14.71
CA ARG A 90 -4.69 6.77 14.43
C ARG A 90 -4.97 7.27 13.04
N TRP A 91 -4.84 8.58 12.84
CA TRP A 91 -5.02 9.20 11.53
C TRP A 91 -3.68 9.35 10.83
N TYR A 92 -3.70 9.05 9.53
CA TYR A 92 -2.54 9.17 8.65
C TYR A 92 -2.98 9.88 7.38
N PHE A 93 -2.02 10.51 6.70
CA PHE A 93 -2.30 11.07 5.40
C PHE A 93 -1.30 10.52 4.40
N LEU A 94 -1.84 9.98 3.31
CA LEU A 94 -1.03 9.41 2.23
C LEU A 94 -1.24 10.31 1.02
N ASP A 95 -0.15 10.78 0.42
CA ASP A 95 -0.26 11.72 -0.69
C ASP A 95 -0.78 11.02 -1.95
N SER A 96 -0.88 11.76 -3.05
CA SER A 96 -1.46 11.21 -4.28
C SER A 96 -0.64 10.05 -4.86
N SER A 97 0.63 9.95 -4.49
CA SER A 97 1.47 8.81 -4.88
C SER A 97 1.39 7.67 -3.88
N GLY A 98 0.64 7.85 -2.79
CA GLY A 98 0.49 6.86 -1.73
C GLY A 98 1.50 6.96 -0.61
N ALA A 99 2.47 7.88 -0.71
CA ALA A 99 3.51 8.00 0.29
C ALA A 99 2.99 8.63 1.57
N MET A 100 3.32 8.02 2.71
CA MET A 100 2.89 8.49 4.03
C MET A 100 3.58 9.80 4.41
N PHE A 101 2.81 10.76 4.93
CA PHE A 101 3.34 12.02 5.42
C PHE A 101 3.94 11.88 6.82
N THR A 102 5.03 12.62 7.07
CA THR A 102 5.56 12.86 8.41
C THR A 102 5.85 14.35 8.52
N GLY A 103 5.88 14.87 9.75
CA GLY A 103 6.15 16.29 9.96
C GLY A 103 4.95 17.17 9.64
N TRP A 104 5.22 18.44 9.38
CA TRP A 104 4.18 19.43 9.10
C TRP A 104 3.78 19.41 7.64
N HIS A 105 2.47 19.44 7.40
CA HIS A 105 1.92 19.50 6.04
C HIS A 105 0.69 20.36 5.99
N TYR A 106 0.56 21.14 4.91
CA TYR A 106 -0.57 22.01 4.65
C TYR A 106 -1.55 21.24 3.76
N ILE A 107 -2.71 20.91 4.32
CA ILE A 107 -3.69 20.07 3.63
C ILE A 107 -5.03 20.75 3.65
N ASN A 108 -5.56 21.07 2.48
CA ASN A 108 -6.88 21.72 2.33
C ASN A 108 -7.02 22.96 3.20
N GLY A 109 -5.99 23.81 3.21
CA GLY A 109 -6.06 25.09 3.90
C GLY A 109 -5.72 25.04 5.39
N ARG A 110 -5.30 23.91 5.91
CA ARG A 110 -4.97 23.76 7.32
C ARG A 110 -3.64 23.05 7.52
N TRP A 111 -2.96 23.36 8.61
CA TRP A 111 -1.69 22.74 8.93
C TRP A 111 -1.89 21.61 9.91
N TYR A 112 -1.27 20.47 9.61
CA TYR A 112 -1.29 19.27 10.43
C TYR A 112 0.14 18.80 10.65
N CYS A 113 0.38 18.10 11.75
CA CYS A 113 1.69 17.56 12.05
C CYS A 113 1.58 16.06 12.30
N PHE A 114 2.47 15.32 11.68
CA PHE A 114 2.51 13.85 11.78
C PHE A 114 3.83 13.47 12.43
N ASP A 115 3.80 12.46 13.29
CA ASP A 115 5.02 12.02 13.97
C ASP A 115 5.90 11.21 13.03
N GLY A 116 7.01 10.71 13.54
CA GLY A 116 7.95 9.93 12.73
C GLY A 116 7.38 8.63 12.18
N ASN A 117 6.29 8.15 12.78
CA ASN A 117 5.58 6.96 12.32
C ASN A 117 4.38 7.31 11.45
N GLY A 118 4.18 8.59 11.16
CA GLY A 118 3.09 9.06 10.33
C GLY A 118 1.79 9.32 11.06
N ALA A 119 1.72 9.06 12.35
CA ALA A 119 0.48 9.28 13.12
C ALA A 119 0.30 10.78 13.37
N MET A 120 -0.93 11.26 13.13
CA MET A 120 -1.25 12.67 13.32
C MET A 120 -1.29 13.01 14.81
N TYR A 121 -0.65 14.14 15.18
CA TYR A 121 -0.79 14.70 16.53
C TYR A 121 -2.18 15.32 16.67
N ALA A 122 -2.80 15.16 17.84
CA ALA A 122 -4.11 15.74 18.12
C ALA A 122 -4.23 16.02 19.62
N ASN A 123 -4.88 17.13 19.95
CA ASN A 123 -5.14 17.53 21.34
C ASN A 123 -3.85 17.61 22.16
N GLN A 124 -2.78 18.13 21.57
CA GLN A 124 -1.50 18.17 22.27
C GLN A 124 -0.54 19.15 21.59
N HIS A 125 0.58 19.39 22.24
CA HIS A 125 1.66 20.14 21.64
C HIS A 125 2.54 19.18 20.83
N THR A 126 3.00 19.67 19.69
CA THR A 126 3.98 18.96 18.89
C THR A 126 5.35 19.10 19.53
N PRO A 127 6.34 18.27 19.15
CA PRO A 127 7.66 18.37 19.76
C PRO A 127 8.31 19.73 19.62
N ASP A 128 7.97 20.51 18.58
CA ASP A 128 8.50 21.86 18.39
C ASP A 128 7.63 22.94 19.05
N GLY A 129 6.66 22.55 19.89
CA GLY A 129 6.00 23.47 20.80
C GLY A 129 4.69 24.08 20.31
N TYR A 130 4.17 23.66 19.16
CA TYR A 130 2.92 24.19 18.62
C TYR A 130 1.74 23.31 19.03
N TYR A 131 0.60 23.92 19.23
CA TYR A 131 -0.59 23.19 19.69
C TYR A 131 -1.49 22.83 18.52
N VAL A 132 -1.94 21.57 18.48
CA VAL A 132 -2.93 21.09 17.51
C VAL A 132 -4.17 20.64 18.26
N ASP A 133 -5.33 20.91 17.67
CA ASP A 133 -6.62 20.62 18.33
C ASP A 133 -7.03 19.17 18.12
N GLY A 134 -8.27 18.84 18.52
CA GLY A 134 -8.78 17.47 18.42
C GLY A 134 -8.90 16.94 17.01
N SER A 135 -8.95 17.84 16.03
CA SER A 135 -8.96 17.45 14.61
C SER A 135 -7.55 17.43 14.02
N GLY A 136 -6.54 17.70 14.85
CA GLY A 136 -5.15 17.75 14.40
C GLY A 136 -4.75 19.09 13.80
N VAL A 137 -5.65 20.08 13.76
CA VAL A 137 -5.39 21.36 13.12
C VAL A 137 -4.58 22.25 14.05
N TRP A 138 -3.52 22.87 13.48
CA TRP A 138 -2.70 23.81 14.22
C TRP A 138 -3.53 25.02 14.65
N ARG A 139 -3.39 25.41 15.92
CA ARG A 139 -4.05 26.58 16.50
C ARG A 139 -2.99 27.54 17.01
N GLN A 140 -3.15 28.78 16.66
CA GLN A 140 -2.30 29.88 17.15
C GLN A 140 -2.63 30.27 18.56
#